data_80c99890b34f9ab946bbc15798f04639
#
_entry.id   80c99890b34f9ab946bbc15798f04639
#
_cell.length_a   1.000
_cell.length_b   1.000
_cell.length_c   1.000
_cell.angle_alpha   90.00
_cell.angle_beta   90.00
_cell.angle_gamma   90.00
#
_symmetry.space_group_name_H-M   'P 1'
#
loop_
_entity.id
_entity.type
_entity.pdbx_description
1 polymer ?
#
loop_
_entity_poly.entity_id
_entity_poly.type
_entity_poly.pdbx_seq_one_letter_code
_entity_poly.pdbx_strand_id
1 'polypeptide(L)'
;HMLPGVLAALESLVYDVPSVTSWLESAPTQLLVLACQIHWARRVERAMSENRVSSVHASVRALLDVQSQVAIASPHVRRQAEQLMLLLTHHEAVTQSALTEYAWEQQLRHYMEEGGRVVVRLAHASFDYGFEILGLQERLVQTPLTAACFMTLTHALASRRGGAPFGPAGTGKTETVKALGAELGRFVLVFNCDSQFDLSAMRRLFVGLC
;
A
#
# COMPACT_ATOMS: atom_id res chain seq x y z
N HIS A 1 -10.90 -3.92 14.65
CA HIS A 1 -12.38 -3.79 14.67
C HIS A 1 -12.91 -2.73 13.69
N MET A 2 -12.15 -1.69 13.30
CA MET A 2 -12.62 -0.62 12.38
C MET A 2 -12.58 -1.03 10.89
N LEU A 3 -11.62 -1.87 10.47
CA LEU A 3 -11.41 -2.21 9.06
C LEU A 3 -12.64 -2.83 8.36
N PRO A 4 -13.39 -3.78 8.95
CA PRO A 4 -14.59 -4.31 8.33
C PRO A 4 -15.66 -3.24 8.05
N GLY A 5 -15.81 -2.27 8.97
CA GLY A 5 -16.75 -1.16 8.79
C GLY A 5 -16.32 -0.22 7.64
N VAL A 6 -15.02 0.08 7.54
CA VAL A 6 -14.48 0.89 6.43
C VAL A 6 -14.61 0.16 5.09
N LEU A 7 -14.41 -1.17 5.05
CA LEU A 7 -14.64 -1.98 3.84
C LEU A 7 -16.11 -1.99 3.41
N ALA A 8 -17.04 -2.16 4.36
CA ALA A 8 -18.48 -2.12 4.06
C ALA A 8 -18.90 -0.74 3.55
N ALA A 9 -18.34 0.33 4.13
CA ALA A 9 -18.57 1.69 3.64
C ALA A 9 -18.07 1.88 2.21
N LEU A 10 -16.90 1.33 1.87
CA LEU A 10 -16.37 1.35 0.48
C LEU A 10 -17.25 0.60 -0.51
N GLU A 11 -17.77 -0.55 -0.13
CA GLU A 11 -18.64 -1.36 -0.98
C GLU A 11 -20.00 -0.65 -1.27
N SER A 12 -20.46 0.17 -0.32
CA SER A 12 -21.70 0.95 -0.43
C SER A 12 -21.48 2.37 -0.95
N LEU A 13 -20.23 2.77 -1.24
CA LEU A 13 -19.90 4.15 -1.59
C LEU A 13 -20.55 4.56 -2.91
N VAL A 14 -21.35 5.60 -2.85
CA VAL A 14 -21.75 6.35 -4.01
C VAL A 14 -20.59 7.28 -4.37
N TYR A 15 -20.07 7.17 -5.59
CA TYR A 15 -18.94 7.98 -6.05
C TYR A 15 -19.38 9.43 -6.30
N ASP A 16 -19.74 10.15 -5.23
CA ASP A 16 -20.01 11.58 -5.25
C ASP A 16 -19.08 12.33 -4.27
N VAL A 17 -18.96 13.63 -4.47
CA VAL A 17 -18.05 14.49 -3.69
C VAL A 17 -18.38 14.49 -2.19
N PRO A 18 -19.66 14.64 -1.75
CA PRO A 18 -20.00 14.61 -0.33
C PRO A 18 -19.64 13.28 0.36
N SER A 19 -19.93 12.16 -0.28
CA SER A 19 -19.65 10.83 0.27
C SER A 19 -18.15 10.59 0.43
N VAL A 20 -17.35 10.94 -0.58
CA VAL A 20 -15.88 10.81 -0.53
C VAL A 20 -15.29 11.73 0.54
N THR A 21 -15.77 12.97 0.67
CA THR A 21 -15.31 13.91 1.70
C THR A 21 -15.59 13.38 3.10
N SER A 22 -16.82 12.96 3.38
CA SER A 22 -17.22 12.38 4.66
C SER A 22 -16.37 11.16 5.02
N TRP A 23 -16.07 10.34 4.05
CA TRP A 23 -15.24 9.16 4.23
C TRP A 23 -13.78 9.50 4.56
N LEU A 24 -13.17 10.49 3.88
CA LEU A 24 -11.83 10.98 4.18
C LEU A 24 -11.74 11.56 5.60
N GLU A 25 -12.78 12.20 6.10
CA GLU A 25 -12.81 12.80 7.44
C GLU A 25 -13.04 11.78 8.56
N SER A 26 -13.67 10.64 8.27
CA SER A 26 -14.17 9.71 9.29
C SER A 26 -13.20 8.61 9.72
N ALA A 27 -12.19 8.28 8.90
CA ALA A 27 -11.32 7.14 9.14
C ALA A 27 -9.82 7.48 9.07
N PRO A 28 -8.97 6.76 9.85
CA PRO A 28 -7.52 6.90 9.74
C PRO A 28 -7.01 6.55 8.35
N THR A 29 -6.08 7.35 7.82
CA THR A 29 -5.51 7.20 6.48
C THR A 29 -5.01 5.79 6.18
N GLN A 30 -4.30 5.18 7.12
CA GLN A 30 -3.78 3.83 6.98
C GLN A 30 -4.89 2.81 6.71
N LEU A 31 -6.01 2.91 7.43
CA LEU A 31 -7.15 2.02 7.24
C LEU A 31 -7.90 2.30 5.93
N LEU A 32 -8.00 3.56 5.52
CA LEU A 32 -8.58 3.94 4.23
C LEU A 32 -7.80 3.34 3.07
N VAL A 33 -6.47 3.53 3.07
CA VAL A 33 -5.57 2.98 2.07
C VAL A 33 -5.66 1.46 2.02
N LEU A 34 -5.59 0.80 3.18
CA LEU A 34 -5.68 -0.66 3.28
C LEU A 34 -7.03 -1.18 2.76
N ALA A 35 -8.13 -0.54 3.15
CA ALA A 35 -9.46 -0.91 2.68
C ALA A 35 -9.60 -0.73 1.17
N CYS A 36 -9.07 0.36 0.59
CA CYS A 36 -9.04 0.56 -0.86
C CYS A 36 -8.25 -0.53 -1.57
N GLN A 37 -7.09 -0.93 -1.03
CA GLN A 37 -6.26 -2.00 -1.61
C GLN A 37 -6.99 -3.35 -1.58
N ILE A 38 -7.63 -3.71 -0.46
CA ILE A 38 -8.39 -4.96 -0.34
C ILE A 38 -9.60 -4.95 -1.29
N HIS A 39 -10.35 -3.86 -1.31
CA HIS A 39 -11.50 -3.72 -2.19
C HIS A 39 -11.10 -3.82 -3.66
N TRP A 40 -10.03 -3.12 -4.05
CA TRP A 40 -9.50 -3.17 -5.42
C TRP A 40 -9.06 -4.58 -5.81
N ALA A 41 -8.30 -5.28 -4.96
CA ALA A 41 -7.84 -6.64 -5.24
C ALA A 41 -9.02 -7.59 -5.49
N ARG A 42 -10.05 -7.56 -4.64
CA ARG A 42 -11.27 -8.36 -4.80
C ARG A 42 -12.00 -8.06 -6.12
N ARG A 43 -12.11 -6.78 -6.46
CA ARG A 43 -12.80 -6.36 -7.70
C ARG A 43 -12.05 -6.76 -8.95
N VAL A 44 -10.71 -6.61 -8.95
CA VAL A 44 -9.87 -7.01 -10.08
C VAL A 44 -9.96 -8.51 -10.30
N GLU A 45 -9.83 -9.34 -9.27
CA GLU A 45 -9.92 -10.81 -9.41
C GLU A 45 -11.28 -11.27 -9.93
N ARG A 46 -12.37 -10.70 -9.41
CA ARG A 46 -13.71 -10.96 -9.94
C ARG A 46 -13.83 -10.53 -11.41
N ALA A 47 -13.31 -9.35 -11.74
CA ALA A 47 -13.36 -8.85 -13.11
C ALA A 47 -12.46 -9.64 -14.07
N MET A 48 -11.35 -10.21 -13.61
CA MET A 48 -10.51 -11.11 -14.40
C MET A 48 -11.25 -12.42 -14.69
N SER A 49 -11.92 -13.02 -13.71
CA SER A 49 -12.71 -14.25 -13.91
C SER A 49 -13.90 -14.03 -14.84
N GLU A 50 -14.47 -12.81 -14.92
CA GLU A 50 -15.57 -12.43 -15.78
C GLU A 50 -15.11 -11.79 -17.12
N ASN A 51 -13.80 -11.65 -17.33
CA ASN A 51 -13.20 -10.94 -18.48
C ASN A 51 -13.69 -9.48 -18.63
N ARG A 52 -13.83 -8.76 -17.50
CA ARG A 52 -14.39 -7.40 -17.41
C ARG A 52 -13.48 -6.40 -16.71
N VAL A 53 -12.18 -6.51 -16.85
CA VAL A 53 -11.19 -5.62 -16.17
C VAL A 53 -11.42 -4.14 -16.52
N SER A 54 -11.89 -3.84 -17.73
CA SER A 54 -12.25 -2.48 -18.15
C SER A 54 -13.31 -1.81 -17.25
N SER A 55 -14.22 -2.58 -16.65
CA SER A 55 -15.21 -2.04 -15.71
C SER A 55 -14.57 -1.56 -14.40
N VAL A 56 -13.52 -2.23 -13.94
CA VAL A 56 -12.76 -1.80 -12.76
C VAL A 56 -11.99 -0.51 -13.07
N HIS A 57 -11.34 -0.46 -14.23
CA HIS A 57 -10.66 0.74 -14.71
C HIS A 57 -11.59 1.96 -14.73
N ALA A 58 -12.76 1.83 -15.33
CA ALA A 58 -13.77 2.91 -15.38
C ALA A 58 -14.21 3.38 -13.98
N SER A 59 -14.36 2.45 -13.02
CA SER A 59 -14.75 2.78 -11.66
C SER A 59 -13.63 3.49 -10.89
N VAL A 60 -12.38 3.07 -11.07
CA VAL A 60 -11.21 3.73 -10.44
C VAL A 60 -11.07 5.14 -11.00
N ARG A 61 -11.24 5.33 -12.30
CA ARG A 61 -11.19 6.64 -12.94
C ARG A 61 -12.29 7.56 -12.44
N ALA A 62 -13.53 7.07 -12.34
CA ALA A 62 -14.64 7.85 -11.78
C ALA A 62 -14.34 8.31 -10.34
N LEU A 63 -13.74 7.46 -9.52
CA LEU A 63 -13.35 7.82 -8.15
C LEU A 63 -12.22 8.87 -8.13
N LEU A 64 -11.25 8.79 -9.04
CA LEU A 64 -10.21 9.82 -9.22
C LEU A 64 -10.81 11.17 -9.62
N ASP A 65 -11.74 11.16 -10.57
CA ASP A 65 -12.40 12.39 -11.04
C ASP A 65 -13.19 13.06 -9.90
N VAL A 66 -13.93 12.28 -9.11
CA VAL A 66 -14.67 12.78 -7.93
C VAL A 66 -13.69 13.33 -6.89
N GLN A 67 -12.63 12.61 -6.58
CA GLN A 67 -11.66 13.01 -5.57
C GLN A 67 -10.91 14.29 -5.96
N SER A 68 -10.66 14.51 -7.24
CA SER A 68 -10.02 15.75 -7.74
C SER A 68 -10.88 17.00 -7.51
N GLN A 69 -12.20 16.82 -7.33
CA GLN A 69 -13.17 17.90 -7.10
C GLN A 69 -13.43 18.17 -5.62
N VAL A 70 -12.89 17.34 -4.71
CA VAL A 70 -13.08 17.52 -3.26
C VAL A 70 -12.43 18.83 -2.80
N ALA A 71 -13.25 19.76 -2.32
CA ALA A 71 -12.77 20.99 -1.71
C ALA A 71 -12.17 20.69 -0.32
N ILE A 72 -10.87 20.83 -0.20
CA ILE A 72 -10.13 20.41 0.99
C ILE A 72 -9.90 21.61 1.91
N ALA A 73 -10.63 21.65 3.03
CA ALA A 73 -10.53 22.71 4.04
C ALA A 73 -9.38 22.50 5.04
N SER A 74 -9.01 21.24 5.33
CA SER A 74 -8.00 20.89 6.34
C SER A 74 -6.70 20.39 5.71
N PRO A 75 -5.52 20.82 6.20
CA PRO A 75 -4.22 20.27 5.75
C PRO A 75 -4.09 18.75 5.96
N HIS A 76 -4.73 18.21 7.00
CA HIS A 76 -4.73 16.78 7.27
C HIS A 76 -5.50 16.00 6.19
N VAL A 77 -6.73 16.42 5.90
CA VAL A 77 -7.58 15.80 4.86
C VAL A 77 -6.93 15.92 3.48
N ARG A 78 -6.21 17.03 3.22
CA ARG A 78 -5.43 17.17 1.98
C ARG A 78 -4.39 16.07 1.83
N ARG A 79 -3.58 15.82 2.86
CA ARG A 79 -2.57 14.75 2.81
C ARG A 79 -3.19 13.36 2.66
N GLN A 80 -4.33 13.11 3.31
CA GLN A 80 -5.08 11.86 3.11
C GLN A 80 -5.54 11.71 1.66
N ALA A 81 -6.11 12.78 1.09
CA ALA A 81 -6.55 12.80 -0.30
C ALA A 81 -5.39 12.56 -1.28
N GLU A 82 -4.23 13.19 -1.05
CA GLU A 82 -3.01 12.99 -1.85
C GLU A 82 -2.54 11.51 -1.81
N GLN A 83 -2.55 10.88 -0.64
CA GLN A 83 -2.19 9.47 -0.49
C GLN A 83 -3.15 8.55 -1.27
N LEU A 84 -4.44 8.83 -1.17
CA LEU A 84 -5.46 8.06 -1.88
C LEU A 84 -5.38 8.29 -3.39
N MET A 85 -5.13 9.52 -3.85
CA MET A 85 -4.93 9.82 -5.28
C MET A 85 -3.75 9.06 -5.86
N LEU A 86 -2.60 9.02 -5.16
CA LEU A 86 -1.43 8.25 -5.60
C LEU A 86 -1.74 6.75 -5.71
N LEU A 87 -2.49 6.20 -4.74
CA LEU A 87 -2.93 4.81 -4.78
C LEU A 87 -3.85 4.55 -5.98
N LEU A 88 -4.87 5.37 -6.16
CA LEU A 88 -5.84 5.22 -7.24
C LEU A 88 -5.20 5.40 -8.63
N THR A 89 -4.24 6.31 -8.77
CA THR A 89 -3.47 6.48 -10.02
C THR A 89 -2.67 5.21 -10.34
N HIS A 90 -2.09 4.56 -9.33
CA HIS A 90 -1.44 3.26 -9.52
C HIS A 90 -2.46 2.17 -9.93
N HIS A 91 -3.62 2.10 -9.28
CA HIS A 91 -4.69 1.16 -9.63
C HIS A 91 -5.21 1.39 -11.06
N GLU A 92 -5.37 2.65 -11.47
CA GLU A 92 -5.73 3.01 -12.85
C GLU A 92 -4.69 2.50 -13.84
N ALA A 93 -3.41 2.79 -13.60
CA ALA A 93 -2.31 2.38 -14.49
C ALA A 93 -2.24 0.86 -14.67
N VAL A 94 -2.44 0.09 -13.59
CA VAL A 94 -2.43 -1.38 -13.63
C VAL A 94 -3.62 -1.92 -14.43
N THR A 95 -4.79 -1.30 -14.33
CA THR A 95 -6.03 -1.76 -15.00
C THR A 95 -6.25 -1.17 -16.38
N GLN A 96 -5.40 -0.23 -16.84
CA GLN A 96 -5.52 0.44 -18.14
C GLN A 96 -5.27 -0.50 -19.32
N SER A 97 -4.34 -1.44 -19.17
CA SER A 97 -3.98 -2.41 -20.22
C SER A 97 -4.63 -3.77 -19.95
N ALA A 98 -4.59 -4.67 -20.94
CA ALA A 98 -5.00 -6.05 -20.75
C ALA A 98 -4.18 -6.70 -19.63
N LEU A 99 -4.79 -6.87 -18.46
CA LEU A 99 -4.13 -7.43 -17.28
C LEU A 99 -4.07 -8.95 -17.42
N THR A 100 -2.87 -9.47 -17.61
CA THR A 100 -2.62 -10.93 -17.59
C THR A 100 -2.51 -11.43 -16.14
N GLU A 101 -2.78 -12.71 -15.92
CA GLU A 101 -2.61 -13.35 -14.60
C GLU A 101 -1.19 -13.14 -14.05
N TYR A 102 -0.18 -13.31 -14.90
CA TYR A 102 1.21 -13.08 -14.53
C TYR A 102 1.48 -11.62 -14.10
N ALA A 103 0.96 -10.64 -14.84
CA ALA A 103 1.11 -9.21 -14.48
C ALA A 103 0.36 -8.87 -13.18
N TRP A 104 -0.77 -9.54 -12.91
CA TRP A 104 -1.51 -9.42 -11.67
C TRP A 104 -0.76 -10.01 -10.47
N GLU A 105 -0.15 -11.16 -10.63
CA GLU A 105 0.66 -11.78 -9.58
C GLU A 105 1.87 -10.93 -9.16
N GLN A 106 2.39 -10.13 -10.07
CA GLN A 106 3.48 -9.18 -9.79
C GLN A 106 3.03 -7.92 -9.04
N GLN A 107 1.73 -7.71 -8.85
CA GLN A 107 1.22 -6.61 -8.03
C GLN A 107 1.21 -6.99 -6.55
N LEU A 108 1.41 -5.98 -5.71
CA LEU A 108 1.27 -6.13 -4.27
C LEU A 108 -0.23 -6.12 -3.92
N ARG A 109 -0.74 -7.26 -3.46
CA ARG A 109 -2.17 -7.53 -3.31
C ARG A 109 -2.52 -7.76 -1.85
N HIS A 110 -3.56 -7.06 -1.38
CA HIS A 110 -4.04 -7.14 0.00
C HIS A 110 -5.36 -7.90 0.04
N TYR A 111 -5.47 -8.85 0.96
CA TYR A 111 -6.67 -9.68 1.14
C TYR A 111 -7.09 -9.69 2.61
N MET A 112 -8.38 -9.63 2.85
CA MET A 112 -8.93 -9.90 4.16
C MET A 112 -9.49 -11.33 4.15
N GLU A 113 -8.90 -12.19 4.97
CA GLU A 113 -9.30 -13.59 5.17
C GLU A 113 -10.35 -13.70 6.29
N GLU A 114 -10.89 -14.90 6.47
CA GLU A 114 -11.83 -15.20 7.55
C GLU A 114 -11.21 -14.87 8.92
N GLY A 115 -12.03 -14.31 9.81
CA GLY A 115 -11.57 -13.87 11.14
C GLY A 115 -10.92 -12.48 11.16
N GLY A 116 -10.89 -11.73 10.03
CA GLY A 116 -10.38 -10.36 9.97
C GLY A 116 -8.86 -10.27 9.84
N ARG A 117 -8.18 -11.37 9.56
CA ARG A 117 -6.75 -11.41 9.24
C ARG A 117 -6.52 -10.76 7.87
N VAL A 118 -5.55 -9.87 7.79
CA VAL A 118 -5.16 -9.28 6.51
C VAL A 118 -3.83 -9.88 6.06
N VAL A 119 -3.81 -10.32 4.80
CA VAL A 119 -2.65 -10.95 4.17
C VAL A 119 -2.22 -10.15 2.95
N VAL A 120 -0.94 -9.92 2.83
CA VAL A 120 -0.31 -9.22 1.70
C VAL A 120 0.45 -10.24 0.86
N ARG A 121 0.15 -10.29 -0.44
CA ARG A 121 0.77 -11.25 -1.38
C ARG A 121 1.48 -10.53 -2.51
N LEU A 122 2.66 -11.02 -2.86
CA LEU A 122 3.41 -10.59 -4.05
C LEU A 122 4.10 -11.82 -4.64
N ALA A 123 3.75 -12.18 -5.86
CA ALA A 123 4.15 -13.45 -6.48
C ALA A 123 3.88 -14.64 -5.54
N HIS A 124 4.93 -15.36 -5.15
CA HIS A 124 4.84 -16.51 -4.22
C HIS A 124 5.00 -16.12 -2.73
N ALA A 125 5.36 -14.87 -2.45
CA ALA A 125 5.53 -14.40 -1.07
C ALA A 125 4.18 -14.00 -0.45
N SER A 126 3.98 -14.37 0.80
CA SER A 126 2.78 -14.06 1.58
C SER A 126 3.16 -13.63 2.98
N PHE A 127 2.60 -12.52 3.46
CA PHE A 127 2.89 -11.93 4.76
C PHE A 127 1.61 -11.53 5.47
N ASP A 128 1.58 -11.68 6.79
CA ASP A 128 0.56 -11.07 7.61
C ASP A 128 0.79 -9.56 7.67
N TYR A 129 -0.27 -8.78 7.47
CA TYR A 129 -0.22 -7.34 7.67
C TYR A 129 -0.03 -7.03 9.15
N GLY A 130 0.99 -6.24 9.49
CA GLY A 130 1.43 -6.04 10.88
C GLY A 130 0.51 -5.16 11.72
N PHE A 131 -0.34 -4.33 11.11
CA PHE A 131 -1.22 -3.36 11.80
C PHE A 131 -0.49 -2.41 12.76
N GLU A 132 0.81 -2.21 12.56
CA GLU A 132 1.53 -1.21 13.34
C GLU A 132 1.07 0.20 12.93
N ILE A 133 0.99 1.10 13.91
CA ILE A 133 0.54 2.48 13.69
C ILE A 133 1.66 3.26 13.03
N LEU A 134 1.51 3.52 11.74
CA LEU A 134 2.55 4.16 10.92
C LEU A 134 2.35 5.67 10.76
N GLY A 135 1.20 6.21 11.13
CA GLY A 135 0.83 7.61 10.88
C GLY A 135 0.65 7.92 9.39
N LEU A 136 0.79 9.20 9.04
CA LEU A 136 0.79 9.67 7.65
C LEU A 136 2.20 9.48 7.07
N GLN A 137 2.38 8.40 6.33
CA GLN A 137 3.63 8.17 5.58
C GLN A 137 3.47 8.65 4.14
N GLU A 138 4.53 9.24 3.59
CA GLU A 138 4.57 9.60 2.18
C GLU A 138 4.55 8.31 1.33
N ARG A 139 3.60 8.26 0.40
CA ARG A 139 3.49 7.13 -0.51
C ARG A 139 4.46 7.28 -1.67
N LEU A 140 5.23 6.25 -1.95
CA LEU A 140 6.14 6.23 -3.08
C LEU A 140 5.36 5.96 -4.38
N VAL A 141 5.66 6.73 -5.43
CA VAL A 141 5.13 6.44 -6.77
C VAL A 141 5.68 5.09 -7.24
N GLN A 142 4.79 4.19 -7.63
CA GLN A 142 5.18 2.86 -8.11
C GLN A 142 5.72 2.96 -9.54
N THR A 143 6.99 2.64 -9.71
CA THR A 143 7.67 2.53 -10.99
C THR A 143 8.06 1.07 -11.26
N PRO A 144 8.36 0.67 -12.50
CA PRO A 144 8.88 -0.69 -12.77
C PRO A 144 10.11 -1.04 -11.92
N LEU A 145 10.95 -0.06 -11.60
CA LEU A 145 12.11 -0.26 -10.73
C LEU A 145 11.71 -0.55 -9.27
N THR A 146 10.77 0.23 -8.71
CA THR A 146 10.27 -0.02 -7.35
C THR A 146 9.54 -1.34 -7.24
N ALA A 147 8.78 -1.73 -8.28
CA ALA A 147 8.13 -3.04 -8.34
C ALA A 147 9.15 -4.19 -8.34
N ALA A 148 10.23 -4.09 -9.13
CA ALA A 148 11.31 -5.08 -9.13
C ALA A 148 12.03 -5.16 -7.78
N CYS A 149 12.26 -4.00 -7.13
CA CYS A 149 12.82 -3.96 -5.77
C CYS A 149 11.89 -4.63 -4.75
N PHE A 150 10.59 -4.34 -4.80
CA PHE A 150 9.61 -4.98 -3.90
C PHE A 150 9.59 -6.50 -4.08
N MET A 151 9.60 -6.98 -5.33
CA MET A 151 9.64 -8.41 -5.62
C MET A 151 10.89 -9.09 -5.03
N THR A 152 12.08 -8.47 -5.22
CA THR A 152 13.32 -9.02 -4.69
C THR A 152 13.36 -9.00 -3.16
N LEU A 153 12.95 -7.89 -2.53
CA LEU A 153 12.92 -7.75 -1.08
C LEU A 153 11.90 -8.70 -0.43
N THR A 154 10.71 -8.83 -0.98
CA THR A 154 9.68 -9.74 -0.46
C THR A 154 10.10 -11.20 -0.61
N HIS A 155 10.75 -11.57 -1.72
CA HIS A 155 11.31 -12.91 -1.89
C HIS A 155 12.39 -13.21 -0.84
N ALA A 156 13.30 -12.27 -0.58
CA ALA A 156 14.31 -12.40 0.46
C ALA A 156 13.67 -12.56 1.85
N LEU A 157 12.71 -11.71 2.20
CA LEU A 157 11.99 -11.76 3.48
C LEU A 157 11.22 -13.08 3.66
N ALA A 158 10.53 -13.57 2.62
CA ALA A 158 9.82 -14.85 2.65
C ALA A 158 10.78 -16.02 2.89
N SER A 159 12.02 -15.92 2.37
CA SER A 159 13.10 -16.88 2.59
C SER A 159 13.84 -16.66 3.91
N ARG A 160 13.36 -15.76 4.79
CA ARG A 160 14.02 -15.33 6.05
C ARG A 160 15.45 -14.83 5.85
N ARG A 161 15.67 -14.10 4.77
CA ARG A 161 16.95 -13.46 4.43
C ARG A 161 16.80 -11.95 4.46
N GLY A 162 17.89 -11.23 4.71
CA GLY A 162 17.94 -9.78 4.55
C GLY A 162 18.00 -9.39 3.09
N GLY A 163 17.41 -8.25 2.76
CA GLY A 163 17.56 -7.60 1.45
C GLY A 163 18.61 -6.48 1.54
N ALA A 164 19.44 -6.34 0.52
CA ALA A 164 20.47 -5.30 0.44
C ALA A 164 20.31 -4.46 -0.83
N PRO A 165 19.50 -3.39 -0.81
CA PRO A 165 19.41 -2.46 -1.92
C PRO A 165 20.76 -1.78 -2.14
N PHE A 166 21.34 -1.98 -3.32
CA PHE A 166 22.63 -1.41 -3.70
C PHE A 166 22.46 -0.38 -4.84
N GLY A 167 23.25 0.68 -4.83
CA GLY A 167 23.21 1.72 -5.86
C GLY A 167 23.77 3.06 -5.39
N PRO A 168 23.89 4.05 -6.28
CA PRO A 168 24.40 5.39 -5.97
C PRO A 168 23.59 6.10 -4.86
N ALA A 169 24.16 7.12 -4.25
CA ALA A 169 23.45 7.98 -3.31
C ALA A 169 22.25 8.68 -4.01
N GLY A 170 21.19 8.96 -3.28
CA GLY A 170 20.01 9.66 -3.81
C GLY A 170 19.08 8.85 -4.72
N THR A 171 19.28 7.54 -4.89
CA THR A 171 18.40 6.69 -5.73
C THR A 171 17.16 6.15 -5.02
N GLY A 172 16.84 6.64 -3.84
CA GLY A 172 15.60 6.27 -3.12
C GLY A 172 15.62 4.89 -2.44
N LYS A 173 16.81 4.28 -2.22
CA LYS A 173 16.93 2.94 -1.60
C LYS A 173 16.21 2.83 -0.26
N THR A 174 16.48 3.75 0.64
CA THR A 174 15.85 3.80 1.98
C THR A 174 14.36 4.03 1.90
N GLU A 175 13.92 4.93 1.03
CA GLU A 175 12.50 5.24 0.84
C GLU A 175 11.73 4.03 0.24
N THR A 176 12.36 3.26 -0.64
CA THR A 176 11.78 2.01 -1.17
C THR A 176 11.56 0.98 -0.05
N VAL A 177 12.51 0.83 0.88
CA VAL A 177 12.36 -0.10 2.02
C VAL A 177 11.27 0.38 2.98
N LYS A 178 11.22 1.69 3.30
CA LYS A 178 10.15 2.27 4.12
C LYS A 178 8.77 2.08 3.48
N ALA A 179 8.67 2.32 2.18
CA ALA A 179 7.43 2.13 1.43
C ALA A 179 6.96 0.67 1.47
N LEU A 180 7.88 -0.30 1.31
CA LEU A 180 7.54 -1.71 1.47
C LEU A 180 7.06 -2.03 2.89
N GLY A 181 7.72 -1.50 3.92
CA GLY A 181 7.28 -1.66 5.31
C GLY A 181 5.87 -1.12 5.53
N ALA A 182 5.55 0.05 4.97
CA ALA A 182 4.20 0.64 5.04
C ALA A 182 3.15 -0.25 4.35
N GLU A 183 3.47 -0.82 3.19
CA GLU A 183 2.59 -1.77 2.49
C GLU A 183 2.36 -3.06 3.29
N LEU A 184 3.32 -3.47 4.10
CA LEU A 184 3.20 -4.62 5.00
C LEU A 184 2.59 -4.27 6.37
N GLY A 185 2.27 -2.98 6.62
CA GLY A 185 1.78 -2.49 7.91
C GLY A 185 2.80 -2.63 9.04
N ARG A 186 4.08 -2.53 8.73
CA ARG A 186 5.21 -2.68 9.66
C ARG A 186 6.05 -1.42 9.71
N PHE A 187 6.41 -1.00 10.89
CA PHE A 187 7.31 0.13 11.11
C PHE A 187 8.74 -0.22 10.68
N VAL A 188 9.36 0.69 9.93
CA VAL A 188 10.76 0.55 9.49
C VAL A 188 11.61 1.55 10.24
N LEU A 189 12.52 1.03 11.06
CA LEU A 189 13.47 1.83 11.78
C LEU A 189 14.76 1.98 10.95
N VAL A 190 15.18 3.21 10.72
CA VAL A 190 16.37 3.51 9.92
C VAL A 190 17.50 4.00 10.81
N PHE A 191 18.64 3.32 10.72
CA PHE A 191 19.87 3.73 11.39
C PHE A 191 20.95 4.04 10.37
N ASN A 192 21.56 5.21 10.50
CA ASN A 192 22.77 5.55 9.76
C ASN A 192 23.99 5.06 10.54
N CYS A 193 24.63 4.01 10.03
CA CYS A 193 25.85 3.48 10.63
C CYS A 193 27.03 4.24 10.06
N ASP A 194 27.80 4.88 10.95
CA ASP A 194 29.07 5.52 10.64
C ASP A 194 30.25 4.75 11.26
N SER A 195 31.46 5.27 11.15
CA SER A 195 32.67 4.66 11.71
C SER A 195 32.68 4.57 13.24
N GLN A 196 31.80 5.31 13.93
CA GLN A 196 31.67 5.31 15.40
C GLN A 196 30.59 4.32 15.88
N PHE A 197 29.87 3.67 14.96
CA PHE A 197 28.81 2.71 15.27
C PHE A 197 29.46 1.37 15.73
N ASP A 198 29.60 1.21 17.02
CA ASP A 198 30.26 0.07 17.62
C ASP A 198 29.33 -1.11 17.95
N LEU A 199 29.90 -2.23 18.36
CA LEU A 199 29.18 -3.43 18.77
C LEU A 199 28.20 -3.15 19.92
N SER A 200 28.55 -2.23 20.83
CA SER A 200 27.70 -1.89 21.99
C SER A 200 26.44 -1.14 21.55
N ALA A 201 26.55 -0.26 20.56
CA ALA A 201 25.41 0.42 19.96
C ALA A 201 24.47 -0.56 19.23
N MET A 202 25.04 -1.49 18.46
CA MET A 202 24.27 -2.54 17.78
C MET A 202 23.54 -3.45 18.78
N ARG A 203 24.21 -3.85 19.86
CA ARG A 203 23.60 -4.67 20.91
C ARG A 203 22.42 -3.97 21.58
N ARG A 204 22.56 -2.68 21.92
CA ARG A 204 21.46 -1.88 22.50
C ARG A 204 20.25 -1.80 21.57
N LEU A 205 20.50 -1.67 20.27
CA LEU A 205 19.46 -1.69 19.24
C LEU A 205 18.66 -2.98 19.26
N PHE A 206 19.34 -4.12 19.18
CA PHE A 206 18.67 -5.43 19.18
C PHE A 206 17.93 -5.71 20.49
N VAL A 207 18.51 -5.34 21.64
CA VAL A 207 17.83 -5.47 22.94
C VAL A 207 16.57 -4.58 23.01
N GLY A 208 16.58 -3.41 22.37
CA GLY A 208 15.43 -2.52 22.32
C GLY A 208 14.33 -2.97 21.34
N LEU A 209 14.63 -3.88 20.41
CA LEU A 209 13.68 -4.44 19.44
C LEU A 209 13.03 -5.75 19.93
N CYS A 210 13.60 -6.41 20.93
CA CYS A 210 13.06 -7.62 21.56
C CYS A 210 12.19 -7.30 22.77
#